data_6923199641537c5601a26a4630a5d4ae
#
_entry.id   6923199641537c5601a26a4630a5d4ae
#
_cell.length_a   1.000
_cell.length_b   1.000
_cell.length_c   1.000
_cell.angle_alpha   90.00
_cell.angle_beta   90.00
_cell.angle_gamma   90.00
#
_symmetry.space_group_name_H-M   'P 1'
#
loop_
_entity.id
_entity.type
_entity.pdbx_description
1 polymer ?
#
loop_
_entity_poly.entity_id
_entity_poly.type
_entity_poly.pdbx_seq_one_letter_code
_entity_poly.pdbx_strand_id
1 'polypeptide(L)'
;MKMAALQAGAVLAIALALASIRMAGYTPYVVASGSMEPTVSAGSVIFVQAIAPEGVRVGDVITFTLPDRIVTHRVTSIATTDLGTTFTTRGDANTATDPWLVRPNGDVGAVRLTVPFLGFVVAAAQAWWRLIAVLLLAWLAVEAIVGRLRRDGQRRQIPQAATP
;
A
#
# COMPACT_ATOMS: atom_id res chain seq x y z
N MET A 1 29.26 8.05 9.48
CA MET A 1 29.00 6.66 9.90
C MET A 1 27.80 6.53 10.84
N LYS A 2 27.66 7.35 11.92
CA LYS A 2 26.53 7.22 12.88
C LYS A 2 25.14 7.46 12.26
N MET A 3 25.00 8.43 11.34
CA MET A 3 23.72 8.74 10.66
C MET A 3 23.27 7.59 9.74
N ALA A 4 24.18 7.01 8.96
CA ALA A 4 23.87 5.90 8.07
C ALA A 4 23.46 4.64 8.86
N ALA A 5 24.11 4.36 10.01
CA ALA A 5 23.73 3.26 10.89
C ALA A 5 22.33 3.48 11.50
N LEU A 6 21.99 4.71 11.90
CA LEU A 6 20.68 5.06 12.43
C LEU A 6 19.58 4.88 11.36
N GLN A 7 19.84 5.32 10.13
CA GLN A 7 18.92 5.17 9.02
C GLN A 7 18.69 3.68 8.66
N ALA A 8 19.77 2.89 8.58
CA ALA A 8 19.67 1.46 8.35
C ALA A 8 18.88 0.73 9.44
N GLY A 9 19.09 1.10 10.72
CA GLY A 9 18.33 0.59 11.84
C GLY A 9 16.84 0.92 11.77
N ALA A 10 16.49 2.16 11.40
CA ALA A 10 15.11 2.56 11.24
C ALA A 10 14.41 1.81 10.08
N VAL A 11 15.07 1.64 8.94
CA VAL A 11 14.54 0.88 7.81
C VAL A 11 14.32 -0.57 8.19
N LEU A 12 15.28 -1.20 8.89
CA LEU A 12 15.13 -2.56 9.37
C LEU A 12 13.98 -2.70 10.36
N ALA A 13 13.83 -1.77 11.30
CA ALA A 13 12.74 -1.79 12.27
C ALA A 13 11.37 -1.68 11.58
N ILE A 14 11.22 -0.81 10.59
CA ILE A 14 10.00 -0.69 9.78
C ILE A 14 9.72 -1.98 9.01
N ALA A 15 10.73 -2.57 8.38
CA ALA A 15 10.59 -3.82 7.64
C ALA A 15 10.15 -4.98 8.55
N LEU A 16 10.74 -5.08 9.75
CA LEU A 16 10.36 -6.08 10.76
C LEU A 16 8.93 -5.86 11.27
N ALA A 17 8.52 -4.62 11.51
CA ALA A 17 7.15 -4.29 11.91
C ALA A 17 6.13 -4.67 10.83
N LEU A 18 6.40 -4.36 9.57
CA LEU A 18 5.53 -4.75 8.45
C LEU A 18 5.46 -6.28 8.26
N ALA A 19 6.59 -6.97 8.40
CA ALA A 19 6.64 -8.43 8.37
C ALA A 19 5.82 -9.04 9.51
N SER A 20 5.94 -8.50 10.72
CA SER A 20 5.18 -8.97 11.90
C SER A 20 3.67 -8.80 11.71
N ILE A 21 3.23 -7.67 11.15
CA ILE A 21 1.81 -7.41 10.82
C ILE A 21 1.30 -8.46 9.83
N ARG A 22 2.08 -8.76 8.78
CA ARG A 22 1.73 -9.79 7.79
C ARG A 22 1.70 -11.20 8.39
N MET A 23 2.68 -11.53 9.23
CA MET A 23 2.72 -12.83 9.93
C MET A 23 1.55 -12.99 10.92
N ALA A 24 1.06 -11.91 11.49
CA ALA A 24 -0.14 -11.89 12.32
C ALA A 24 -1.44 -12.00 11.50
N GLY A 25 -1.38 -12.18 10.17
CA GLY A 25 -2.53 -12.37 9.30
C GLY A 25 -3.27 -11.09 8.91
N TYR A 26 -2.65 -9.92 9.14
CA TYR A 26 -3.26 -8.64 8.73
C TYR A 26 -2.83 -8.20 7.34
N THR A 27 -3.81 -7.71 6.56
CA THR A 27 -3.57 -7.08 5.26
C THR A 27 -3.91 -5.59 5.34
N PRO A 28 -2.96 -4.67 5.09
CA PRO A 28 -3.23 -3.24 5.08
C PRO A 28 -3.88 -2.81 3.76
N TYR A 29 -4.90 -1.94 3.85
CA TYR A 29 -5.52 -1.25 2.71
C TYR A 29 -5.59 0.25 2.97
N VAL A 30 -5.36 1.05 1.93
CA VAL A 30 -5.57 2.51 1.97
C VAL A 30 -7.01 2.80 1.57
N VAL A 31 -7.71 3.56 2.40
CA VAL A 31 -9.10 3.96 2.16
C VAL A 31 -9.13 5.15 1.20
N ALA A 32 -9.72 4.96 0.02
CA ALA A 32 -9.72 5.95 -1.05
C ALA A 32 -10.96 6.86 -1.05
N SER A 33 -12.05 6.47 -0.38
CA SER A 33 -13.33 7.21 -0.41
C SER A 33 -13.87 7.48 0.99
N GLY A 34 -14.78 8.46 1.10
CA GLY A 34 -15.43 8.83 2.36
C GLY A 34 -16.70 8.05 2.70
N SER A 35 -16.99 6.93 2.02
CA SER A 35 -18.25 6.17 2.25
C SER A 35 -18.39 5.65 3.68
N MET A 36 -17.29 5.54 4.42
CA MET A 36 -17.25 5.08 5.81
C MET A 36 -17.07 6.21 6.83
N GLU A 37 -17.15 7.46 6.40
CA GLU A 37 -17.11 8.60 7.32
C GLU A 37 -18.36 8.62 8.22
N PRO A 38 -18.24 9.10 9.45
CA PRO A 38 -17.01 9.59 10.11
C PRO A 38 -16.12 8.48 10.70
N THR A 39 -16.55 7.22 10.70
CA THR A 39 -15.85 6.12 11.40
C THR A 39 -14.47 5.83 10.78
N VAL A 40 -14.37 5.83 9.46
CA VAL A 40 -13.13 5.62 8.72
C VAL A 40 -13.03 6.70 7.65
N SER A 41 -12.12 7.66 7.86
CA SER A 41 -11.92 8.75 6.91
C SER A 41 -11.09 8.32 5.69
N ALA A 42 -11.34 8.96 4.54
CA ALA A 42 -10.48 8.84 3.38
C ALA A 42 -9.01 9.17 3.74
N GLY A 43 -8.06 8.44 3.16
CA GLY A 43 -6.64 8.57 3.51
C GLY A 43 -6.21 7.81 4.76
N SER A 44 -7.12 7.09 5.44
CA SER A 44 -6.77 6.15 6.50
C SER A 44 -6.13 4.87 5.93
N VAL A 45 -5.36 4.17 6.76
CA VAL A 45 -4.99 2.76 6.52
C VAL A 45 -5.80 1.88 7.45
N ILE A 46 -6.48 0.89 6.90
CA ILE A 46 -7.18 -0.15 7.64
C ILE A 46 -6.38 -1.44 7.61
N PHE A 47 -6.35 -2.14 8.73
CA PHE A 47 -5.74 -3.47 8.86
C PHE A 47 -6.85 -4.51 8.92
N VAL A 48 -6.87 -5.37 7.92
CA VAL A 48 -7.93 -6.34 7.67
C VAL A 48 -7.41 -7.74 7.99
N GLN A 49 -8.16 -8.48 8.78
CA GLN A 49 -7.91 -9.88 9.10
C GLN A 49 -8.93 -10.77 8.40
N ALA A 50 -8.46 -11.84 7.75
CA ALA A 50 -9.34 -12.86 7.19
C ALA A 50 -9.96 -13.67 8.33
N ILE A 51 -11.29 -13.78 8.33
CA ILE A 51 -12.08 -14.57 9.28
C ILE A 51 -13.16 -15.36 8.56
N ALA A 52 -13.55 -16.49 9.12
CA ALA A 52 -14.68 -17.27 8.61
C ALA A 52 -15.98 -16.45 8.64
N PRO A 53 -16.87 -16.61 7.65
CA PRO A 53 -18.14 -15.86 7.57
C PRO A 53 -19.01 -15.96 8.82
N GLU A 54 -18.95 -17.08 9.53
CA GLU A 54 -19.69 -17.35 10.78
C GLU A 54 -19.18 -16.50 11.95
N GLY A 55 -17.95 -15.98 11.84
CA GLY A 55 -17.36 -15.08 12.82
C GLY A 55 -17.79 -13.63 12.67
N VAL A 56 -18.44 -13.26 11.55
CA VAL A 56 -18.91 -11.89 11.28
C VAL A 56 -20.20 -11.60 12.04
N ARG A 57 -20.30 -10.41 12.61
CA ARG A 57 -21.48 -9.94 13.33
C ARG A 57 -22.07 -8.69 12.67
N VAL A 58 -23.36 -8.47 12.89
CA VAL A 58 -23.98 -7.18 12.53
C VAL A 58 -23.28 -6.04 13.29
N GLY A 59 -22.91 -5.00 12.56
CA GLY A 59 -22.10 -3.89 13.05
C GLY A 59 -20.62 -4.00 12.72
N ASP A 60 -20.09 -5.18 12.36
CA ASP A 60 -18.70 -5.32 11.92
C ASP A 60 -18.46 -4.58 10.60
N VAL A 61 -17.27 -4.01 10.45
CA VAL A 61 -16.81 -3.43 9.21
C VAL A 61 -16.02 -4.49 8.45
N ILE A 62 -16.50 -4.84 7.25
CA ILE A 62 -15.90 -5.86 6.41
C ILE A 62 -15.36 -5.27 5.11
N THR A 63 -14.28 -5.86 4.62
CA THR A 63 -13.69 -5.56 3.31
C THR A 63 -13.91 -6.76 2.40
N PHE A 64 -14.45 -6.51 1.22
CA PHE A 64 -14.75 -7.52 0.21
C PHE A 64 -14.45 -7.00 -1.19
N THR A 65 -14.28 -7.90 -2.14
CA THR A 65 -13.95 -7.58 -3.53
C THR A 65 -15.20 -7.69 -4.39
N LEU A 66 -15.51 -6.62 -5.11
CA LEU A 66 -16.40 -6.60 -6.26
C LEU A 66 -15.59 -6.79 -7.54
N PRO A 67 -16.20 -7.08 -8.69
CA PRO A 67 -15.47 -7.32 -9.95
C PRO A 67 -14.52 -6.19 -10.37
N ASP A 68 -14.84 -4.95 -10.00
CA ASP A 68 -14.14 -3.73 -10.42
C ASP A 68 -13.40 -3.01 -9.28
N ARG A 69 -13.64 -3.38 -8.01
CA ARG A 69 -13.10 -2.65 -6.85
C ARG A 69 -13.15 -3.44 -5.55
N ILE A 70 -12.37 -2.96 -4.59
CA ILE A 70 -12.45 -3.41 -3.18
C ILE A 70 -13.34 -2.42 -2.43
N VAL A 71 -14.28 -2.93 -1.64
CA VAL A 71 -15.23 -2.15 -0.85
C VAL A 71 -15.06 -2.50 0.62
N THR A 72 -15.15 -1.48 1.47
CA THR A 72 -15.15 -1.62 2.92
C THR A 72 -16.39 -0.94 3.47
N HIS A 73 -17.34 -1.74 3.96
CA HIS A 73 -18.63 -1.24 4.48
C HIS A 73 -19.03 -2.00 5.74
N ARG A 74 -20.01 -1.46 6.46
CA ARG A 74 -20.55 -2.05 7.69
C ARG A 74 -21.65 -3.05 7.39
N VAL A 75 -21.62 -4.18 8.07
CA VAL A 75 -22.67 -5.21 8.02
C VAL A 75 -23.91 -4.69 8.74
N THR A 76 -25.02 -4.61 8.01
CA THR A 76 -26.33 -4.19 8.54
C THR A 76 -27.27 -5.36 8.79
N SER A 77 -27.14 -6.45 8.04
CA SER A 77 -27.85 -7.71 8.31
C SER A 77 -27.07 -8.92 7.82
N ILE A 78 -27.37 -10.06 8.39
CA ILE A 78 -26.80 -11.36 8.06
C ILE A 78 -27.94 -12.33 7.80
N ALA A 79 -27.89 -13.07 6.69
CA ALA A 79 -28.80 -14.16 6.38
C ALA A 79 -28.00 -15.43 6.13
N THR A 80 -28.30 -16.49 6.86
CA THR A 80 -27.68 -17.81 6.70
C THR A 80 -28.73 -18.78 6.14
N THR A 81 -28.39 -19.43 5.04
CA THR A 81 -29.20 -20.41 4.36
C THR A 81 -28.37 -21.67 4.09
N ASP A 82 -28.99 -22.73 3.55
CA ASP A 82 -28.30 -23.94 3.11
C ASP A 82 -27.24 -23.63 2.01
N LEU A 83 -27.35 -22.49 1.32
CA LEU A 83 -26.40 -22.00 0.31
C LEU A 83 -25.26 -21.17 0.88
N GLY A 84 -25.19 -21.02 2.21
CA GLY A 84 -24.16 -20.25 2.90
C GLY A 84 -24.65 -18.94 3.52
N THR A 85 -23.71 -18.19 4.06
CA THR A 85 -23.95 -16.91 4.73
C THR A 85 -23.84 -15.75 3.73
N THR A 86 -24.78 -14.80 3.81
CA THR A 86 -24.81 -13.58 3.01
C THR A 86 -24.90 -12.36 3.92
N PHE A 87 -24.25 -11.28 3.51
CA PHE A 87 -24.24 -10.02 4.24
C PHE A 87 -24.87 -8.91 3.41
N THR A 88 -25.76 -8.14 4.06
CA THR A 88 -26.15 -6.80 3.56
C THR A 88 -25.23 -5.78 4.22
N THR A 89 -24.68 -4.88 3.42
CA THR A 89 -23.73 -3.88 3.89
C THR A 89 -24.19 -2.48 3.59
N ARG A 90 -23.60 -1.50 4.28
CA ARG A 90 -23.82 -0.07 4.05
C ARG A 90 -22.59 0.72 4.47
N GLY A 91 -22.21 1.70 3.67
CA GLY A 91 -21.24 2.72 4.11
C GLY A 91 -21.83 3.60 5.19
N ASP A 92 -21.05 3.97 6.20
CA ASP A 92 -21.53 4.77 7.34
C ASP A 92 -22.05 6.15 6.92
N ALA A 93 -21.48 6.74 5.85
CA ALA A 93 -21.93 7.99 5.25
C ALA A 93 -23.14 7.82 4.29
N ASN A 94 -23.52 6.59 3.94
CA ASN A 94 -24.58 6.34 2.98
C ASN A 94 -25.96 6.27 3.65
N THR A 95 -26.98 6.81 3.00
CA THR A 95 -28.37 6.77 3.48
C THR A 95 -29.05 5.42 3.20
N ALA A 96 -28.65 4.72 2.15
CA ALA A 96 -29.21 3.44 1.72
C ALA A 96 -28.20 2.30 1.90
N THR A 97 -28.71 1.09 2.03
CA THR A 97 -27.92 -0.14 1.97
C THR A 97 -27.38 -0.35 0.57
N ASP A 98 -26.30 -1.10 0.47
CA ASP A 98 -25.72 -1.45 -0.81
C ASP A 98 -26.70 -2.27 -1.66
N PRO A 99 -26.73 -2.09 -2.98
CA PRO A 99 -27.67 -2.79 -3.88
C PRO A 99 -27.30 -4.27 -4.13
N TRP A 100 -26.17 -4.72 -3.60
CA TRP A 100 -25.68 -6.09 -3.73
C TRP A 100 -25.69 -6.83 -2.40
N LEU A 101 -25.75 -8.15 -2.47
CA LEU A 101 -25.52 -9.04 -1.33
C LEU A 101 -24.08 -9.57 -1.41
N VAL A 102 -23.33 -9.40 -0.32
CA VAL A 102 -21.99 -9.96 -0.21
C VAL A 102 -22.11 -11.46 0.11
N ARG A 103 -21.67 -12.29 -0.83
CA ARG A 103 -21.61 -13.76 -0.68
C ARG A 103 -20.14 -14.15 -0.71
N PRO A 104 -19.52 -14.37 0.45
CA PRO A 104 -18.13 -14.76 0.49
C PRO A 104 -17.94 -16.18 -0.06
N ASN A 105 -16.91 -16.38 -0.86
CA ASN A 105 -16.43 -17.68 -1.25
C ASN A 105 -15.13 -17.96 -0.48
N GLY A 106 -15.27 -18.30 0.80
CA GLY A 106 -14.19 -18.42 1.77
C GLY A 106 -14.21 -17.32 2.82
N ASP A 107 -13.04 -16.96 3.33
CA ASP A 107 -12.90 -15.98 4.41
C ASP A 107 -13.32 -14.56 3.99
N VAL A 108 -13.78 -13.80 4.98
CA VAL A 108 -14.17 -12.39 4.86
C VAL A 108 -13.11 -11.51 5.53
N GLY A 109 -12.76 -10.42 4.92
CA GLY A 109 -11.85 -9.45 5.52
C GLY A 109 -12.56 -8.60 6.60
N ALA A 110 -12.27 -8.83 7.87
CA ALA A 110 -12.78 -8.00 8.98
C ALA A 110 -11.77 -6.90 9.32
N VAL A 111 -12.22 -5.64 9.37
CA VAL A 111 -11.39 -4.51 9.80
C VAL A 111 -11.17 -4.59 11.31
N ARG A 112 -9.92 -4.64 11.73
CA ARG A 112 -9.54 -4.74 13.16
C ARG A 112 -8.93 -3.45 13.70
N LEU A 113 -8.22 -2.71 12.86
CA LEU A 113 -7.58 -1.46 13.24
C LEU A 113 -7.68 -0.46 12.11
N THR A 114 -7.90 0.80 12.45
CA THR A 114 -7.86 1.94 11.53
C THR A 114 -6.85 2.96 12.02
N VAL A 115 -5.94 3.36 11.14
CA VAL A 115 -4.96 4.43 11.44
C VAL A 115 -5.26 5.61 10.52
N PRO A 116 -5.82 6.71 11.07
CA PRO A 116 -6.15 7.90 10.30
C PRO A 116 -4.91 8.51 9.66
N PHE A 117 -5.06 9.11 8.48
CA PHE A 117 -4.05 9.88 7.75
C PHE A 117 -2.79 9.10 7.31
N LEU A 118 -2.59 7.87 7.76
CA LEU A 118 -1.40 7.08 7.43
C LEU A 118 -1.28 6.83 5.91
N GLY A 119 -2.37 6.75 5.19
CA GLY A 119 -2.39 6.62 3.73
C GLY A 119 -1.76 7.81 3.02
N PHE A 120 -1.94 9.03 3.52
CA PHE A 120 -1.27 10.21 2.98
C PHE A 120 0.24 10.18 3.22
N VAL A 121 0.68 9.68 4.38
CA VAL A 121 2.11 9.49 4.67
C VAL A 121 2.72 8.47 3.71
N VAL A 122 2.03 7.35 3.47
CA VAL A 122 2.46 6.33 2.51
C VAL A 122 2.52 6.89 1.09
N ALA A 123 1.51 7.64 0.66
CA ALA A 123 1.48 8.27 -0.66
C ALA A 123 2.62 9.29 -0.82
N ALA A 124 2.86 10.14 0.18
CA ALA A 124 3.97 11.08 0.19
C ALA A 124 5.32 10.35 0.11
N ALA A 125 5.54 9.33 0.93
CA ALA A 125 6.77 8.54 0.91
C ALA A 125 7.02 7.89 -0.47
N GLN A 126 5.97 7.38 -1.12
CA GLN A 126 6.07 6.81 -2.48
C GLN A 126 6.40 7.88 -3.54
N ALA A 127 5.85 9.10 -3.42
CA ALA A 127 6.17 10.20 -4.32
C ALA A 127 7.63 10.64 -4.18
N TRP A 128 8.10 10.82 -2.95
CA TRP A 128 9.49 11.19 -2.67
C TRP A 128 10.49 10.14 -3.12
N TRP A 129 10.21 8.86 -2.92
CA TRP A 129 11.07 7.76 -3.40
C TRP A 129 11.25 7.77 -4.91
N ARG A 130 10.17 7.98 -5.67
CA ARG A 130 10.24 8.09 -7.14
C ARG A 130 11.11 9.26 -7.57
N LEU A 131 10.94 10.41 -6.94
CA LEU A 131 11.75 11.61 -7.21
C LEU A 131 13.23 11.35 -6.95
N ILE A 132 13.58 10.78 -5.79
CA ILE A 132 14.95 10.42 -5.43
C ILE A 132 15.54 9.45 -6.46
N ALA A 133 14.79 8.43 -6.88
CA ALA A 133 15.24 7.46 -7.88
C ALA A 133 15.54 8.13 -9.24
N VAL A 134 14.69 9.05 -9.70
CA VAL A 134 14.90 9.81 -10.95
C VAL A 134 16.14 10.68 -10.85
N LEU A 135 16.31 11.42 -9.75
CA LEU A 135 17.47 12.28 -9.54
C LEU A 135 18.77 11.45 -9.49
N LEU A 136 18.76 10.30 -8.84
CA LEU A 136 19.91 9.39 -8.80
C LEU A 136 20.27 8.86 -10.19
N LEU A 137 19.29 8.43 -10.97
CA LEU A 137 19.50 7.97 -12.34
C LEU A 137 20.05 9.10 -13.23
N ALA A 138 19.52 10.32 -13.10
CA ALA A 138 20.02 11.48 -13.83
C ALA A 138 21.47 11.78 -13.46
N TRP A 139 21.79 11.75 -12.17
CA TRP A 139 23.16 11.96 -11.70
C TRP A 139 24.13 10.90 -12.26
N LEU A 140 23.77 9.61 -12.19
CA LEU A 140 24.57 8.53 -12.76
C LEU A 140 24.77 8.66 -14.27
N ALA A 141 23.75 9.11 -15.00
CA ALA A 141 23.86 9.37 -16.46
C ALA A 141 24.85 10.50 -16.74
N VAL A 142 24.81 11.59 -15.98
CA VAL A 142 25.77 12.70 -16.12
C VAL A 142 27.20 12.23 -15.86
N GLU A 143 27.43 11.48 -14.78
CA GLU A 143 28.74 10.91 -14.48
C GLU A 143 29.26 10.00 -15.60
N ALA A 144 28.41 9.16 -16.17
CA ALA A 144 28.77 8.29 -17.29
C ALA A 144 29.16 9.08 -18.55
N ILE A 145 28.42 10.16 -18.87
CA ILE A 145 28.71 11.05 -20.01
C ILE A 145 30.02 11.78 -19.79
N VAL A 146 30.22 12.39 -18.64
CA VAL A 146 31.45 13.11 -18.28
C VAL A 146 32.66 12.16 -18.33
N GLY A 147 32.51 10.95 -17.80
CA GLY A 147 33.56 9.92 -17.83
C GLY A 147 33.95 9.51 -19.26
N ARG A 148 32.97 9.41 -20.18
CA ARG A 148 33.23 9.14 -21.60
C ARG A 148 33.98 10.28 -22.28
N LEU A 149 33.51 11.51 -22.10
CA LEU A 149 34.13 12.70 -22.69
C LEU A 149 35.59 12.89 -22.24
N ARG A 150 35.89 12.64 -20.97
CA ARG A 150 37.25 12.68 -20.44
C ARG A 150 38.18 11.64 -21.08
N ARG A 151 37.68 10.41 -21.27
CA ARG A 151 38.44 9.31 -21.93
C ARG A 151 38.74 9.63 -23.39
N ASP A 152 37.76 10.18 -24.11
CA ASP A 152 37.93 10.55 -25.53
C ASP A 152 38.91 11.73 -25.71
N GLY A 153 38.88 12.70 -24.77
CA GLY A 153 39.85 13.81 -24.73
C GLY A 153 41.28 13.31 -24.53
N GLN A 154 41.49 12.34 -23.63
CA GLN A 154 42.82 11.77 -23.38
C GLN A 154 43.35 10.96 -24.59
N ARG A 155 42.50 10.20 -25.32
CA ARG A 155 42.91 9.45 -26.52
C ARG A 155 43.35 10.35 -27.66
N ARG A 156 42.85 11.58 -27.79
CA ARG A 156 43.21 12.53 -28.83
C ARG A 156 44.56 13.22 -28.57
N GLN A 157 45.12 13.13 -27.36
CA GLN A 157 46.36 13.81 -26.95
C GLN A 157 47.59 12.88 -27.04
N ILE A 158 47.48 11.62 -27.51
CA ILE A 158 48.65 10.77 -27.74
C ILE A 158 49.26 11.21 -29.08
N PRO A 159 50.44 11.88 -29.11
CA PRO A 159 51.10 12.20 -30.37
C PRO A 159 51.48 10.87 -31.05
N GLN A 160 51.22 10.76 -32.37
CA GLN A 160 51.81 9.71 -33.15
C GLN A 160 53.34 9.93 -33.07
N ALA A 161 54.02 9.07 -32.30
CA ALA A 161 55.46 9.00 -32.30
C ALA A 161 55.91 8.79 -33.74
N ALA A 162 56.67 9.74 -34.27
CA ALA A 162 57.30 9.65 -35.60
C ALA A 162 58.13 8.36 -35.65
N THR A 163 57.75 7.46 -36.57
CA THR A 163 58.59 6.37 -36.97
C THR A 163 59.78 6.90 -37.74
N PRO A 164 61.01 6.41 -37.48
CA PRO A 164 62.22 6.85 -38.18
C PRO A 164 62.25 6.40 -39.63
#